data_3e3b3c451ac4e8e7f86da2b9ce48e694
#
_entry.id   3e3b3c451ac4e8e7f86da2b9ce48e694
#
_cell.length_a   1.000
_cell.length_b   1.000
_cell.length_c   1.000
_cell.angle_alpha   90.00
_cell.angle_beta   90.00
_cell.angle_gamma   90.00
#
_symmetry.space_group_name_H-M   'P 1'
#
loop_
_entity.id
_entity.type
_entity.pdbx_description
1 polymer ?
#
loop_
_entity_poly.entity_id
_entity_poly.type
_entity_poly.pdbx_seq_one_letter_code
_entity_poly.pdbx_strand_id
1 'polypeptide(L)' 'SKNKQYGDSALKPLGIFANGSAEELIRVRIDDKLNRLLQGDESIETDTDVILDLVGYLVLLLISMEE' A
#
# COMPACT_ATOMS: atom_id res chain seq x y z
N SER A 1 -12.59 2.21 -16.85
CA SER A 1 -11.24 2.17 -17.45
C SER A 1 -10.36 1.20 -16.69
N LYS A 2 -9.24 0.81 -17.28
CA LYS A 2 -8.30 -0.10 -16.62
C LYS A 2 -7.72 0.48 -15.35
N ASN A 3 -7.41 1.78 -15.37
CA ASN A 3 -6.87 2.45 -14.21
C ASN A 3 -7.87 2.48 -13.06
N LYS A 4 -9.12 2.72 -13.37
CA LYS A 4 -10.16 2.73 -12.35
C LYS A 4 -10.34 1.35 -11.73
N GLN A 5 -10.36 0.30 -12.55
CA GLN A 5 -10.47 -1.07 -12.03
C GLN A 5 -9.30 -1.43 -11.14
N TYR A 6 -8.09 -1.09 -11.56
CA TYR A 6 -6.90 -1.35 -10.78
C TYR A 6 -6.93 -0.59 -9.46
N GLY A 7 -7.28 0.69 -9.51
CA GLY A 7 -7.39 1.51 -8.31
C GLY A 7 -8.47 1.00 -7.36
N ASP A 8 -9.62 0.61 -7.90
CA ASP A 8 -10.69 0.06 -7.08
C ASP A 8 -10.25 -1.21 -6.36
N SER A 9 -9.52 -2.09 -7.06
CA SER A 9 -9.02 -3.32 -6.46
C SER A 9 -8.07 -3.05 -5.30
N ALA A 10 -7.21 -2.03 -5.42
CA ALA A 10 -6.28 -1.65 -4.37
C ALA A 10 -6.95 -0.89 -3.23
N LEU A 11 -8.02 -0.14 -3.52
CA LEU A 11 -8.68 0.72 -2.54
C LEU A 11 -9.82 0.03 -1.79
N LYS A 12 -10.36 -1.07 -2.30
CA LYS A 12 -11.46 -1.77 -1.64
C LYS A 12 -10.95 -2.88 -0.75
N PRO A 13 -11.22 -2.83 0.55
CA PRO A 13 -10.84 -3.92 1.45
C PRO A 13 -11.67 -5.17 1.15
N LEU A 14 -11.08 -6.33 1.36
CA LEU A 14 -11.81 -7.59 1.22
C LEU A 14 -12.88 -7.76 2.29
N GLY A 15 -12.67 -7.17 3.47
CA GLY A 15 -13.64 -7.24 4.54
C GLY A 15 -13.65 -8.55 5.31
N ILE A 16 -12.67 -9.42 5.08
CA ILE A 16 -12.59 -10.71 5.79
C ILE A 16 -11.93 -10.55 7.14
N PHE A 17 -10.78 -9.89 7.18
CA PHE A 17 -10.02 -9.70 8.42
C PHE A 17 -9.90 -8.23 8.80
N ALA A 18 -10.21 -7.32 7.91
CA ALA A 18 -10.04 -5.89 8.15
C ALA A 18 -11.26 -5.15 7.64
N ASN A 19 -11.82 -4.30 8.50
CA ASN A 19 -12.96 -3.45 8.18
C ASN A 19 -12.59 -1.96 8.14
N GLY A 20 -11.30 -1.67 8.00
CA GLY A 20 -10.83 -0.30 7.89
C GLY A 20 -11.20 0.32 6.55
N SER A 21 -11.14 1.64 6.47
CA SER A 21 -11.29 2.34 5.21
C SER A 21 -10.12 2.01 4.27
N ALA A 22 -10.29 2.29 2.98
CA ALA A 22 -9.21 2.10 2.01
C ALA A 22 -7.96 2.89 2.42
N GLU A 23 -8.15 4.14 2.85
CA GLU A 23 -7.05 4.99 3.31
C GLU A 23 -6.30 4.36 4.48
N GLU A 24 -7.03 3.86 5.49
CA GLU A 24 -6.42 3.21 6.64
C GLU A 24 -5.61 1.97 6.25
N LEU A 25 -6.14 1.15 5.35
CA LEU A 25 -5.46 -0.06 4.90
C LEU A 25 -4.20 0.26 4.10
N ILE A 26 -4.23 1.31 3.29
CA ILE A 26 -3.03 1.76 2.58
C ILE A 26 -1.98 2.25 3.57
N ARG A 27 -2.36 2.98 4.61
CA ARG A 27 -1.43 3.44 5.64
C ARG A 27 -0.78 2.28 6.38
N VAL A 28 -1.53 1.22 6.65
CA VAL A 28 -0.98 0.01 7.27
C VAL A 28 0.09 -0.63 6.38
N ARG A 29 -0.15 -0.68 5.07
CA ARG A 29 0.84 -1.23 4.13
C ARG A 29 2.10 -0.36 4.06
N ILE A 30 1.93 0.96 4.12
CA ILE A 30 3.07 1.88 4.16
C ILE A 30 3.91 1.63 5.42
N ASP A 31 3.26 1.49 6.58
CA ASP A 31 3.95 1.18 7.83
C ASP A 31 4.73 -0.12 7.73
N ASP A 32 4.14 -1.15 7.13
CA ASP A 32 4.82 -2.43 6.93
C ASP A 32 6.09 -2.26 6.08
N LYS A 33 5.99 -1.52 4.98
CA LYS A 33 7.14 -1.30 4.10
C LYS A 33 8.23 -0.47 4.77
N LEU A 34 7.85 0.56 5.52
CA LEU A 34 8.81 1.34 6.29
C LEU A 34 9.52 0.49 7.33
N ASN A 35 8.77 -0.39 8.01
CA ASN A 35 9.35 -1.29 8.98
C ASN A 35 10.39 -2.21 8.34
N ARG A 36 10.12 -2.72 7.15
CA ARG A 36 11.08 -3.56 6.41
C ARG A 36 12.36 -2.82 6.09
N LEU A 37 12.26 -1.55 5.68
CA LEU A 37 13.43 -0.72 5.42
C LEU A 37 14.25 -0.49 6.69
N LEU A 38 13.58 -0.23 7.81
CA LEU A 38 14.26 -0.01 9.09
C LEU A 38 15.00 -1.25 9.57
N GLN A 39 14.45 -2.42 9.33
CA GLN A 39 15.07 -3.68 9.77
C GLN A 39 16.26 -4.07 8.91
N GLY A 40 16.30 -3.60 7.67
CA GLY A 40 17.41 -3.90 6.76
C GLY A 40 17.51 -5.35 6.33
N ASP A 41 16.44 -6.13 6.48
CA ASP A 41 16.43 -7.53 6.09
C ASP A 41 15.98 -7.65 4.63
N GLU A 42 16.93 -7.98 3.75
CA GLU A 42 16.68 -8.14 2.32
C GLU A 42 16.46 -9.60 1.91
N SER A 43 16.20 -10.49 2.87
CA SER A 43 16.04 -11.91 2.56
C SER A 43 14.79 -12.22 1.76
N ILE A 44 13.74 -11.40 1.88
CA ILE A 44 12.46 -11.58 1.19
C ILE A 44 12.38 -10.66 -0.02
N GLU A 45 12.65 -9.38 0.17
CA GLU A 45 12.69 -8.41 -0.92
C GLU A 45 13.78 -7.38 -0.66
N THR A 46 14.32 -6.83 -1.75
CA THR A 46 15.40 -5.83 -1.65
C THR A 46 14.83 -4.49 -1.20
N ASP A 47 15.70 -3.62 -0.69
CA ASP A 47 15.31 -2.25 -0.32
C ASP A 47 14.75 -1.49 -1.53
N THR A 48 15.32 -1.72 -2.72
CA THR A 48 14.82 -1.10 -3.94
C THR A 48 13.37 -1.50 -4.21
N ASP A 49 13.05 -2.78 -4.09
CA ASP A 49 11.68 -3.26 -4.27
C ASP A 49 10.73 -2.66 -3.26
N VAL A 50 11.16 -2.58 -1.99
CA VAL A 50 10.35 -1.96 -0.94
C VAL A 50 10.08 -0.50 -1.24
N ILE A 51 11.08 0.24 -1.70
CA ILE A 51 10.92 1.66 -2.05
C ILE A 51 9.96 1.83 -3.22
N LEU A 52 10.06 0.98 -4.25
CA LEU A 52 9.14 1.03 -5.38
C LEU A 52 7.70 0.78 -4.93
N ASP A 53 7.50 -0.19 -4.05
CA ASP A 53 6.17 -0.46 -3.50
C ASP A 53 5.66 0.74 -2.70
N LEU A 54 6.53 1.38 -1.91
CA LEU A 54 6.18 2.57 -1.16
C LEU A 54 5.70 3.70 -2.07
N VAL A 55 6.39 3.93 -3.18
CA VAL A 55 5.97 4.95 -4.14
C VAL A 55 4.56 4.67 -4.63
N GLY A 56 4.27 3.40 -4.97
CA GLY A 56 2.94 3.00 -5.41
C GLY A 56 1.87 3.25 -4.35
N TYR A 57 2.13 2.85 -3.11
CA TYR A 57 1.18 3.05 -2.02
C TYR A 57 0.97 4.52 -1.69
N LEU A 58 2.04 5.34 -1.77
CA LEU A 58 1.90 6.77 -1.52
C LEU A 58 1.03 7.44 -2.59
N VAL A 59 1.16 7.02 -3.85
CA VAL A 59 0.28 7.50 -4.92
C VAL A 59 -1.17 7.10 -4.65
N LEU A 60 -1.39 5.84 -4.27
CA LEU A 60 -2.74 5.36 -3.95
C LEU A 60 -3.33 6.11 -2.75
N LEU A 61 -2.51 6.43 -1.77
CA LEU A 61 -2.95 7.21 -0.61
C LEU A 61 -3.41 8.59 -1.05
N LEU A 62 -2.65 9.27 -1.90
CA LEU A 62 -3.05 10.57 -2.43
C LEU A 62 -4.39 10.49 -3.14
N ILE A 63 -4.59 9.47 -3.96
CA ILE A 63 -5.84 9.26 -4.68
C ILE A 63 -7.00 9.08 -3.69
N SER A 64 -6.81 8.27 -2.66
CA SER A 64 -7.86 8.02 -1.68
C SER A 64 -8.22 9.27 -0.88
N MET A 65 -7.25 10.14 -0.63
CA MET A 65 -7.48 11.37 0.12
C MET A 65 -8.22 12.43 -0.71
N GLU A 66 -8.13 12.34 -2.02
CA GLU A 66 -8.82 13.28 -2.92
C GLU A 66 -10.25 12.86 -3.24
N GLU A 67 -10.61 11.65 -2.95
CA GLU A 67 -11.97 11.17 -3.11
C GLU A 67 -12.84 11.52 -1.91
#